data_080e38840569370c168b350b3f8b80e7
#
_entry.id   080e38840569370c168b350b3f8b80e7
#
_cell.length_a   1.000
_cell.length_b   1.000
_cell.length_c   1.000
_cell.angle_alpha   90.00
_cell.angle_beta   90.00
_cell.angle_gamma   90.00
#
_symmetry.space_group_name_H-M   'P 1'
#
loop_
_entity.id
_entity.type
_entity.pdbx_description
1 polymer ?
#
loop_
_entity_poly.entity_id
_entity_poly.type
_entity_poly.pdbx_seq_one_letter_code
_entity_poly.pdbx_strand_id
1 'polypeptide(L)'
;MNLPINYLDYMKELLGDEYSSYIDSLNRPSYHGLRVNRLKISKEELKDKLSFSLEEIPFIDNGYIYADKENPAKDVYYHAGLYYLQEPSAMLPANRLPIEKGDRVLDLCAAPGGKATELAGKLSNTGLLYANDISASRALALLKNLELTGASNIFVTAEKPENLSVKFPLFFNKILCDVPCSGEGMFRKEPSLIKSWIEKGPEYYQNIQRTIIDNAYEMLCEGGLLMYSTCTFNEKEDEENIAYFLDKHKDMELIDIEGYEGFSNGRLGLTKCVRVFPHKMIGEGHFMALLKKKGECVKCDEGNDFAPSKIVSIALKMTGKKVNEIAI
;
A
#
# COMPACT_ATOMS: atom_id res chain seq x y z
N MET A 1 -17.05 -19.88 -8.25
CA MET A 1 -17.30 -18.44 -8.10
C MET A 1 -18.08 -17.95 -9.31
N ASN A 2 -19.16 -17.16 -9.13
CA ASN A 2 -19.93 -16.61 -10.27
C ASN A 2 -19.35 -15.23 -10.62
N LEU A 3 -18.47 -15.19 -11.61
CA LEU A 3 -17.88 -13.95 -12.12
C LEU A 3 -18.78 -13.35 -13.22
N PRO A 4 -18.86 -12.01 -13.33
CA PRO A 4 -19.60 -11.34 -14.40
C PRO A 4 -19.03 -11.68 -15.79
N ILE A 5 -19.90 -11.84 -16.79
CA ILE A 5 -19.49 -12.21 -18.15
C ILE A 5 -18.55 -11.15 -18.74
N ASN A 6 -18.89 -9.87 -18.62
CA ASN A 6 -18.05 -8.76 -19.09
C ASN A 6 -16.67 -8.71 -18.39
N TYR A 7 -16.56 -9.13 -17.13
CA TYR A 7 -15.26 -9.30 -16.49
C TYR A 7 -14.46 -10.45 -17.10
N LEU A 8 -15.10 -11.60 -17.34
CA LEU A 8 -14.46 -12.75 -17.96
C LEU A 8 -13.99 -12.45 -19.39
N ASP A 9 -14.80 -11.75 -20.17
CA ASP A 9 -14.46 -11.32 -21.54
C ASP A 9 -13.25 -10.36 -21.50
N TYR A 10 -13.26 -9.38 -20.59
CA TYR A 10 -12.14 -8.46 -20.39
C TYR A 10 -10.85 -9.20 -20.01
N MET A 11 -10.91 -10.11 -19.03
CA MET A 11 -9.74 -10.89 -18.60
C MET A 11 -9.21 -11.80 -19.71
N LYS A 12 -10.08 -12.32 -20.57
CA LYS A 12 -9.69 -13.12 -21.74
C LYS A 12 -8.93 -12.29 -22.75
N GLU A 13 -9.36 -11.06 -23.01
CA GLU A 13 -8.65 -10.11 -23.87
C GLU A 13 -7.32 -9.68 -23.24
N LEU A 14 -7.32 -9.39 -21.94
CA LEU A 14 -6.15 -8.95 -21.20
C LEU A 14 -5.03 -10.01 -21.18
N LEU A 15 -5.37 -11.28 -20.96
CA LEU A 15 -4.42 -12.36 -20.69
C LEU A 15 -4.12 -13.24 -21.92
N GLY A 16 -4.96 -13.25 -22.94
CA GLY A 16 -4.76 -14.09 -24.12
C GLY A 16 -4.57 -15.56 -23.76
N ASP A 17 -3.44 -16.13 -24.13
CA ASP A 17 -3.10 -17.55 -23.88
C ASP A 17 -3.00 -17.89 -22.37
N GLU A 18 -2.74 -16.92 -21.51
CA GLU A 18 -2.64 -17.12 -20.06
C GLU A 18 -4.01 -17.20 -19.36
N TYR A 19 -5.11 -16.88 -20.06
CA TYR A 19 -6.46 -16.82 -19.48
C TYR A 19 -6.89 -18.13 -18.80
N SER A 20 -6.63 -19.28 -19.44
CA SER A 20 -6.98 -20.59 -18.85
C SER A 20 -6.27 -20.82 -17.52
N SER A 21 -4.97 -20.52 -17.45
CA SER A 21 -4.17 -20.66 -16.23
C SER A 21 -4.66 -19.71 -15.13
N TYR A 22 -5.10 -18.51 -15.51
CA TYR A 22 -5.70 -17.55 -14.59
C TYR A 22 -7.00 -18.10 -13.98
N ILE A 23 -7.94 -18.60 -14.81
CA ILE A 23 -9.21 -19.18 -14.34
C ILE A 23 -8.95 -20.39 -13.43
N ASP A 24 -7.99 -21.24 -13.77
CA ASP A 24 -7.60 -22.40 -12.93
C ASP A 24 -7.06 -21.92 -11.57
N SER A 25 -6.33 -20.82 -11.53
CA SER A 25 -5.80 -20.28 -10.28
C SER A 25 -6.90 -19.81 -9.32
N LEU A 26 -8.02 -19.29 -9.85
CA LEU A 26 -9.16 -18.86 -9.03
C LEU A 26 -9.89 -20.03 -8.34
N ASN A 27 -9.72 -21.26 -8.82
CA ASN A 27 -10.28 -22.46 -8.21
C ASN A 27 -9.38 -23.08 -7.13
N ARG A 28 -8.15 -22.54 -6.93
CA ARG A 28 -7.25 -22.98 -5.88
C ARG A 28 -7.55 -22.26 -4.57
N PRO A 29 -7.19 -22.83 -3.40
CA PRO A 29 -7.27 -22.13 -2.13
C PRO A 29 -6.47 -20.82 -2.17
N SER A 30 -6.97 -19.79 -1.48
CA SER A 30 -6.24 -18.53 -1.32
C SER A 30 -5.04 -18.71 -0.39
N TYR A 31 -4.02 -17.90 -0.59
CA TYR A 31 -2.87 -17.88 0.31
C TYR A 31 -3.12 -16.99 1.52
N HIS A 32 -2.63 -17.44 2.69
CA HIS A 32 -2.66 -16.68 3.92
C HIS A 32 -1.24 -16.27 4.30
N GLY A 33 -1.03 -14.98 4.45
CA GLY A 33 0.29 -14.42 4.75
C GLY A 33 0.35 -13.73 6.11
N LEU A 34 1.51 -13.75 6.70
CA LEU A 34 1.90 -12.91 7.82
C LEU A 34 3.21 -12.20 7.51
N ARG A 35 3.35 -10.98 8.03
CA ARG A 35 4.55 -10.17 7.87
C ARG A 35 5.14 -9.83 9.23
N VAL A 36 6.42 -10.13 9.41
CA VAL A 36 7.17 -9.89 10.66
C VAL A 36 7.27 -8.39 10.94
N ASN A 37 7.02 -8.01 12.17
CA ASN A 37 7.23 -6.64 12.64
C ASN A 37 8.71 -6.42 12.99
N ARG A 38 9.43 -5.78 12.08
CA ARG A 38 10.87 -5.50 12.19
C ARG A 38 11.25 -4.59 13.36
N LEU A 39 10.29 -3.85 13.94
CA LEU A 39 10.54 -3.03 15.13
C LEU A 39 10.67 -3.85 16.42
N LYS A 40 10.16 -5.09 16.43
CA LYS A 40 10.04 -5.91 17.64
C LYS A 40 10.82 -7.21 17.60
N ILE A 41 11.00 -7.82 16.42
CA ILE A 41 11.56 -9.16 16.31
C ILE A 41 12.18 -9.40 14.94
N SER A 42 13.20 -10.24 14.86
CA SER A 42 13.73 -10.72 13.60
C SER A 42 12.84 -11.81 12.99
N LYS A 43 13.05 -12.08 11.70
CA LYS A 43 12.32 -13.13 10.95
C LYS A 43 12.57 -14.52 11.53
N GLU A 44 13.82 -14.79 11.88
CA GLU A 44 14.29 -16.06 12.42
C GLU A 44 13.73 -16.29 13.83
N GLU A 45 13.84 -15.29 14.70
CA GLU A 45 13.32 -15.38 16.07
C GLU A 45 11.81 -15.57 16.11
N LEU A 46 11.04 -14.96 15.19
CA LEU A 46 9.59 -15.19 15.12
C LEU A 46 9.29 -16.63 14.72
N LYS A 47 10.00 -17.16 13.72
CA LYS A 47 9.82 -18.55 13.24
C LYS A 47 10.04 -19.56 14.35
N ASP A 48 11.05 -19.33 15.21
CA ASP A 48 11.35 -20.21 16.33
C ASP A 48 10.31 -20.16 17.46
N LYS A 49 9.56 -19.06 17.57
CA LYS A 49 8.53 -18.88 18.61
C LYS A 49 7.17 -19.45 18.24
N LEU A 50 6.85 -19.52 16.96
CA LEU A 50 5.54 -19.95 16.51
C LEU A 50 5.42 -21.47 16.49
N SER A 51 4.28 -21.99 16.96
CA SER A 51 3.99 -23.43 17.05
C SER A 51 3.51 -24.05 15.73
N PHE A 52 3.26 -23.23 14.71
CA PHE A 52 2.80 -23.67 13.39
C PHE A 52 3.86 -23.43 12.31
N SER A 53 3.77 -24.21 11.23
CA SER A 53 4.74 -24.15 10.14
C SER A 53 4.57 -22.87 9.32
N LEU A 54 5.71 -22.27 8.99
CA LEU A 54 5.82 -21.10 8.13
C LEU A 54 6.66 -21.43 6.90
N GLU A 55 6.19 -21.00 5.74
CA GLU A 55 6.93 -21.02 4.48
C GLU A 55 7.24 -19.59 4.05
N GLU A 56 8.46 -19.34 3.58
CA GLU A 56 8.87 -17.98 3.20
C GLU A 56 8.15 -17.51 1.94
N ILE A 57 7.77 -16.23 1.91
CA ILE A 57 7.32 -15.57 0.69
C ILE A 57 8.59 -15.08 -0.03
N PRO A 58 8.95 -15.65 -1.19
CA PRO A 58 10.28 -15.42 -1.77
C PRO A 58 10.51 -13.99 -2.27
N PHE A 59 9.45 -13.21 -2.46
CA PHE A 59 9.51 -11.81 -2.90
C PHE A 59 9.24 -10.80 -1.78
N ILE A 60 9.06 -11.25 -0.52
CA ILE A 60 8.89 -10.40 0.68
C ILE A 60 9.87 -10.89 1.74
N ASP A 61 10.90 -10.11 1.98
CA ASP A 61 12.02 -10.47 2.84
C ASP A 61 11.64 -10.74 4.32
N ASN A 62 10.54 -10.18 4.82
CA ASN A 62 9.98 -10.40 6.15
C ASN A 62 8.60 -11.09 6.13
N GLY A 63 8.24 -11.74 5.01
CA GLY A 63 6.94 -12.37 4.82
C GLY A 63 6.99 -13.89 4.93
N TYR A 64 5.91 -14.46 5.47
CA TYR A 64 5.65 -15.89 5.49
C TYR A 64 4.23 -16.19 5.06
N ILE A 65 4.01 -17.37 4.46
CA ILE A 65 2.68 -18.00 4.34
C ILE A 65 2.51 -19.06 5.43
N TYR A 66 1.26 -19.31 5.80
CA TYR A 66 0.87 -20.33 6.76
C TYR A 66 -0.32 -21.15 6.23
N ALA A 67 -0.51 -22.36 6.75
CA ALA A 67 -1.58 -23.24 6.30
C ALA A 67 -2.96 -22.74 6.73
N ASP A 68 -3.98 -22.99 5.91
CA ASP A 68 -5.37 -22.56 6.11
C ASP A 68 -5.99 -23.02 7.45
N LYS A 69 -5.55 -24.21 7.95
CA LYS A 69 -5.99 -24.74 9.25
C LYS A 69 -5.49 -23.96 10.47
N GLU A 70 -4.47 -23.14 10.30
CA GLU A 70 -3.87 -22.36 11.38
C GLU A 70 -4.68 -21.10 11.67
N ASN A 71 -4.66 -20.65 12.91
CA ASN A 71 -5.38 -19.45 13.33
C ASN A 71 -4.45 -18.46 14.05
N PRO A 72 -3.51 -17.84 13.33
CA PRO A 72 -2.51 -16.95 13.91
C PRO A 72 -3.12 -15.70 14.59
N ALA A 73 -4.36 -15.31 14.25
CA ALA A 73 -5.05 -14.21 14.92
C ALA A 73 -5.38 -14.48 16.39
N LYS A 74 -5.36 -15.75 16.84
CA LYS A 74 -5.55 -16.12 18.24
C LYS A 74 -4.24 -16.27 19.01
N ASP A 75 -3.10 -16.19 18.33
CA ASP A 75 -1.79 -16.34 18.94
C ASP A 75 -1.43 -15.13 19.82
N VAL A 76 -0.75 -15.38 20.94
CA VAL A 76 -0.31 -14.33 21.87
C VAL A 76 0.66 -13.35 21.19
N TYR A 77 1.49 -13.83 20.29
CA TYR A 77 2.46 -13.00 19.56
C TYR A 77 1.80 -12.07 18.53
N TYR A 78 0.64 -12.45 17.99
CA TYR A 78 -0.19 -11.54 17.19
C TYR A 78 -0.69 -10.37 18.06
N HIS A 79 -1.23 -10.68 19.23
CA HIS A 79 -1.70 -9.65 20.17
C HIS A 79 -0.57 -8.81 20.76
N ALA A 80 0.65 -9.34 20.80
CA ALA A 80 1.85 -8.59 21.16
C ALA A 80 2.40 -7.75 19.99
N GLY A 81 1.81 -7.85 18.78
CA GLY A 81 2.21 -7.10 17.60
C GLY A 81 3.55 -7.52 17.01
N LEU A 82 3.93 -8.79 17.15
CA LEU A 82 5.18 -9.30 16.56
C LEU A 82 5.05 -9.55 15.05
N TYR A 83 3.84 -9.67 14.53
CA TYR A 83 3.54 -9.80 13.12
C TYR A 83 2.17 -9.22 12.76
N TYR A 84 2.00 -8.93 11.48
CA TYR A 84 0.74 -8.45 10.89
C TYR A 84 0.23 -9.48 9.88
N LEU A 85 -1.08 -9.77 9.89
CA LEU A 85 -1.71 -10.68 8.92
C LEU A 85 -2.05 -9.91 7.64
N GLN A 86 -1.51 -10.32 6.51
CA GLN A 86 -1.73 -9.66 5.24
C GLN A 86 -1.64 -10.65 4.08
N GLU A 87 -2.41 -10.42 3.06
CA GLU A 87 -2.36 -11.15 1.79
C GLU A 87 -0.98 -10.92 1.12
N PRO A 88 -0.31 -11.96 0.58
CA PRO A 88 1.06 -11.85 0.08
C PRO A 88 1.29 -10.77 -0.98
N SER A 89 0.43 -10.65 -2.01
CA SER A 89 0.61 -9.63 -3.05
C SER A 89 0.37 -8.21 -2.52
N ALA A 90 -0.52 -8.03 -1.54
CA ALA A 90 -0.77 -6.75 -0.90
C ALA A 90 0.41 -6.24 -0.04
N MET A 91 1.42 -7.07 0.25
CA MET A 91 2.65 -6.67 0.93
C MET A 91 3.58 -5.90 -0.01
N LEU A 92 3.52 -6.16 -1.33
CA LEU A 92 4.48 -5.67 -2.32
C LEU A 92 4.62 -4.14 -2.38
N PRO A 93 3.56 -3.32 -2.45
CA PRO A 93 3.72 -1.88 -2.63
C PRO A 93 4.58 -1.21 -1.55
N ALA A 94 4.31 -1.52 -0.28
CA ALA A 94 5.10 -0.99 0.83
C ALA A 94 6.51 -1.61 0.91
N ASN A 95 6.64 -2.88 0.55
CA ASN A 95 7.94 -3.56 0.49
C ASN A 95 8.83 -2.98 -0.62
N ARG A 96 8.27 -2.68 -1.79
CA ARG A 96 9.02 -2.17 -2.96
C ARG A 96 9.21 -0.66 -2.97
N LEU A 97 8.48 0.12 -2.16
CA LEU A 97 8.80 1.54 -2.00
C LEU A 97 10.13 1.68 -1.24
N PRO A 98 11.16 2.29 -1.84
CA PRO A 98 12.44 2.51 -1.17
C PRO A 98 12.28 3.52 -0.03
N ILE A 99 12.41 3.05 1.21
CA ILE A 99 12.36 3.88 2.42
C ILE A 99 13.73 3.88 3.07
N GLU A 100 14.21 5.07 3.41
CA GLU A 100 15.44 5.30 4.14
C GLU A 100 15.14 5.88 5.53
N LYS A 101 16.09 5.71 6.45
CA LYS A 101 16.02 6.38 7.76
C LYS A 101 15.94 7.89 7.60
N GLY A 102 15.07 8.54 8.35
CA GLY A 102 14.85 9.98 8.27
C GLY A 102 13.84 10.44 7.22
N ASP A 103 13.29 9.54 6.39
CA ASP A 103 12.30 9.89 5.38
C ASP A 103 11.00 10.44 6.01
N ARG A 104 10.35 11.35 5.27
CA ARG A 104 8.99 11.82 5.54
C ARG A 104 8.03 11.07 4.62
N VAL A 105 7.40 10.07 5.17
CA VAL A 105 6.56 9.12 4.43
C VAL A 105 5.09 9.47 4.64
N LEU A 106 4.33 9.52 3.55
CA LEU A 106 2.88 9.58 3.56
C LEU A 106 2.30 8.26 3.04
N ASP A 107 1.42 7.63 3.81
CA ASP A 107 0.49 6.61 3.33
C ASP A 107 -0.90 7.26 3.24
N LEU A 108 -1.36 7.57 2.02
CA LEU A 108 -2.51 8.46 1.81
C LEU A 108 -3.86 7.76 1.97
N CYS A 109 -3.92 6.43 1.77
CA CYS A 109 -5.10 5.59 1.90
C CYS A 109 -4.81 4.39 2.81
N ALA A 110 -4.30 4.66 4.01
CA ALA A 110 -3.54 3.72 4.83
C ALA A 110 -4.35 2.60 5.50
N ALA A 111 -5.64 2.83 5.77
CA ALA A 111 -6.40 1.87 6.58
C ALA A 111 -6.68 0.54 5.84
N PRO A 112 -6.59 -0.58 6.56
CA PRO A 112 -6.50 -0.73 8.03
C PRO A 112 -5.07 -0.70 8.60
N GLY A 113 -4.01 -0.47 7.81
CA GLY A 113 -2.65 -0.32 8.29
C GLY A 113 -1.65 -1.37 7.79
N GLY A 114 -2.07 -2.28 6.92
CA GLY A 114 -1.20 -3.34 6.42
C GLY A 114 0.07 -2.81 5.74
N LYS A 115 -0.04 -1.78 4.93
CA LYS A 115 1.10 -1.12 4.26
C LYS A 115 1.79 -0.12 5.20
N ALA A 116 1.02 0.68 5.94
CA ALA A 116 1.55 1.64 6.92
C ALA A 116 2.47 0.99 7.97
N THR A 117 2.12 -0.20 8.47
CA THR A 117 2.95 -0.92 9.46
C THR A 117 4.28 -1.41 8.87
N GLU A 118 4.36 -1.71 7.56
CA GLU A 118 5.63 -1.99 6.89
C GLU A 118 6.48 -0.73 6.75
N LEU A 119 5.87 0.37 6.31
CA LEU A 119 6.55 1.66 6.19
C LEU A 119 7.13 2.12 7.54
N ALA A 120 6.37 1.95 8.64
CA ALA A 120 6.84 2.19 9.99
C ALA A 120 8.06 1.32 10.36
N GLY A 121 8.00 0.02 10.02
CA GLY A 121 9.10 -0.92 10.21
C GLY A 121 10.37 -0.50 9.48
N LYS A 122 10.26 -0.08 8.22
CA LYS A 122 11.39 0.39 7.41
C LYS A 122 12.00 1.69 7.95
N LEU A 123 11.18 2.62 8.44
CA LEU A 123 11.65 3.86 9.07
C LEU A 123 12.40 3.62 10.38
N SER A 124 12.20 2.49 11.04
CA SER A 124 12.91 2.14 12.29
C SER A 124 12.86 3.24 13.36
N ASN A 125 11.68 3.82 13.59
CA ASN A 125 11.46 4.95 14.52
C ASN A 125 12.26 6.22 14.19
N THR A 126 12.68 6.40 12.94
CA THR A 126 13.33 7.63 12.45
C THR A 126 12.41 8.34 11.47
N GLY A 127 12.66 9.62 11.19
CA GLY A 127 11.83 10.39 10.27
C GLY A 127 10.37 10.50 10.71
N LEU A 128 9.44 10.42 9.75
CA LEU A 128 8.01 10.57 9.99
C LEU A 128 7.20 9.60 9.14
N LEU A 129 6.24 8.89 9.73
CA LEU A 129 5.15 8.28 9.02
C LEU A 129 3.85 9.07 9.26
N TYR A 130 3.33 9.66 8.21
CA TYR A 130 2.00 10.27 8.20
C TYR A 130 1.04 9.31 7.50
N ALA A 131 0.07 8.75 8.22
CA ALA A 131 -0.87 7.78 7.72
C ALA A 131 -2.30 8.36 7.73
N ASN A 132 -2.96 8.35 6.59
CA ASN A 132 -4.28 8.95 6.43
C ASN A 132 -5.29 7.94 5.88
N ASP A 133 -6.54 8.09 6.28
CA ASP A 133 -7.69 7.48 5.59
C ASP A 133 -8.87 8.45 5.64
N ILE A 134 -9.65 8.55 4.58
CA ILE A 134 -10.81 9.46 4.53
C ILE A 134 -11.89 9.09 5.54
N SER A 135 -11.96 7.84 5.97
CA SER A 135 -12.94 7.33 6.93
C SER A 135 -12.42 7.36 8.36
N ALA A 136 -13.05 8.15 9.22
CA ALA A 136 -12.69 8.25 10.63
C ALA A 136 -12.75 6.90 11.37
N SER A 137 -13.71 6.04 11.06
CA SER A 137 -13.82 4.70 11.67
C SER A 137 -12.68 3.79 11.23
N ARG A 138 -12.25 3.87 9.96
CA ARG A 138 -11.09 3.12 9.45
C ARG A 138 -9.78 3.67 10.00
N ALA A 139 -9.67 5.00 10.18
CA ALA A 139 -8.49 5.64 10.78
C ALA A 139 -8.28 5.20 12.25
N LEU A 140 -9.33 4.92 13.01
CA LEU A 140 -9.21 4.34 14.36
C LEU A 140 -8.61 2.92 14.33
N ALA A 141 -9.00 2.09 13.37
CA ALA A 141 -8.40 0.76 13.19
C ALA A 141 -6.92 0.86 12.75
N LEU A 142 -6.61 1.81 11.87
CA LEU A 142 -5.24 2.14 11.46
C LEU A 142 -4.38 2.54 12.65
N LEU A 143 -4.85 3.48 13.48
CA LEU A 143 -4.15 3.93 14.69
C LEU A 143 -3.84 2.77 15.62
N LYS A 144 -4.85 1.94 15.94
CA LYS A 144 -4.67 0.75 16.78
C LYS A 144 -3.59 -0.18 16.24
N ASN A 145 -3.57 -0.43 14.94
CA ASN A 145 -2.58 -1.32 14.33
C ASN A 145 -1.17 -0.70 14.35
N LEU A 146 -1.03 0.60 14.12
CA LEU A 146 0.24 1.30 14.21
C LEU A 146 0.77 1.37 15.66
N GLU A 147 -0.08 1.64 16.65
CA GLU A 147 0.30 1.57 18.07
C GLU A 147 0.77 0.16 18.45
N LEU A 148 0.05 -0.87 17.98
CA LEU A 148 0.42 -2.26 18.23
C LEU A 148 1.80 -2.62 17.63
N THR A 149 2.23 -1.98 16.54
CA THR A 149 3.58 -2.20 16.00
C THR A 149 4.69 -1.63 16.87
N GLY A 150 4.39 -0.68 17.76
CA GLY A 150 5.38 0.01 18.60
C GLY A 150 6.11 1.13 17.86
N ALA A 151 5.56 1.64 16.78
CA ALA A 151 6.11 2.79 16.08
C ALA A 151 5.85 4.08 16.87
N SER A 152 6.89 4.89 17.07
CA SER A 152 6.83 6.14 17.87
C SER A 152 6.78 7.42 17.02
N ASN A 153 7.08 7.31 15.72
CA ASN A 153 7.19 8.41 14.78
C ASN A 153 5.99 8.50 13.82
N ILE A 154 4.80 8.18 14.32
CA ILE A 154 3.56 8.10 13.53
C ILE A 154 2.64 9.29 13.77
N PHE A 155 1.92 9.68 12.73
CA PHE A 155 0.82 10.63 12.80
C PHE A 155 -0.36 10.10 11.98
N VAL A 156 -1.55 9.99 12.59
CA VAL A 156 -2.73 9.43 11.95
C VAL A 156 -3.82 10.48 11.82
N THR A 157 -4.42 10.57 10.63
CA THR A 157 -5.53 11.49 10.34
C THR A 157 -6.69 10.81 9.61
N ALA A 158 -7.84 11.48 9.66
CA ALA A 158 -9.02 11.12 8.89
C ALA A 158 -9.44 12.33 8.04
N GLU A 159 -8.70 12.56 6.93
CA GLU A 159 -8.84 13.75 6.12
C GLU A 159 -8.97 13.42 4.62
N LYS A 160 -9.61 14.34 3.88
CA LYS A 160 -9.63 14.30 2.42
C LYS A 160 -8.24 14.67 1.86
N PRO A 161 -7.78 14.02 0.77
CA PRO A 161 -6.50 14.34 0.13
C PRO A 161 -6.35 15.84 -0.21
N GLU A 162 -7.43 16.50 -0.65
CA GLU A 162 -7.45 17.93 -1.00
C GLU A 162 -7.15 18.83 0.20
N ASN A 163 -7.58 18.43 1.40
CA ASN A 163 -7.29 19.18 2.62
C ASN A 163 -5.83 19.03 3.03
N LEU A 164 -5.25 17.86 2.79
CA LEU A 164 -3.85 17.57 3.10
C LEU A 164 -2.91 18.29 2.12
N SER A 165 -3.21 18.30 0.82
CA SER A 165 -2.34 18.90 -0.19
C SER A 165 -2.15 20.42 0.04
N VAL A 166 -3.18 21.13 0.50
CA VAL A 166 -3.08 22.55 0.87
C VAL A 166 -2.16 22.78 2.08
N LYS A 167 -2.05 21.81 2.98
CA LYS A 167 -1.32 21.94 4.25
C LYS A 167 0.12 21.44 4.19
N PHE A 168 0.40 20.51 3.30
CA PHE A 168 1.71 19.86 3.17
C PHE A 168 2.31 19.99 1.76
N PRO A 169 2.29 21.17 1.11
CA PRO A 169 2.86 21.30 -0.24
C PRO A 169 4.34 20.96 -0.20
N LEU A 170 4.79 20.09 -1.13
CA LEU A 170 6.17 19.65 -1.31
C LEU A 170 6.84 19.13 -0.02
N PHE A 171 6.07 18.48 0.84
CA PHE A 171 6.56 18.11 2.17
C PHE A 171 7.12 16.68 2.24
N PHE A 172 6.46 15.70 1.64
CA PHE A 172 6.85 14.28 1.75
C PHE A 172 7.86 13.92 0.67
N ASN A 173 8.85 13.14 1.04
CA ASN A 173 9.81 12.60 0.08
C ASN A 173 9.47 11.18 -0.38
N LYS A 174 8.57 10.50 0.30
CA LYS A 174 8.00 9.22 -0.09
C LYS A 174 6.49 9.23 0.12
N ILE A 175 5.75 8.85 -0.91
CA ILE A 175 4.28 8.73 -0.82
C ILE A 175 3.86 7.35 -1.31
N LEU A 176 3.01 6.69 -0.55
CA LEU A 176 2.28 5.50 -0.97
C LEU A 176 0.81 5.89 -1.21
N CYS A 177 0.32 5.60 -2.40
CA CYS A 177 -1.08 5.71 -2.80
C CYS A 177 -1.60 4.32 -3.15
N ASP A 178 -1.98 3.54 -2.12
CA ASP A 178 -2.75 2.31 -2.31
C ASP A 178 -4.22 2.67 -2.40
N VAL A 179 -4.65 3.01 -3.61
CA VAL A 179 -5.92 3.71 -3.82
C VAL A 179 -7.14 2.78 -3.76
N PRO A 180 -8.32 3.29 -3.36
CA PRO A 180 -9.56 2.53 -3.48
C PRO A 180 -9.78 2.16 -4.95
N CYS A 181 -10.13 0.90 -5.21
CA CYS A 181 -10.27 0.35 -6.55
C CYS A 181 -11.44 -0.64 -6.65
N SER A 182 -11.72 -1.12 -7.85
CA SER A 182 -12.77 -2.11 -8.11
C SER A 182 -12.49 -3.48 -7.48
N GLY A 183 -11.24 -3.78 -7.14
CA GLY A 183 -10.86 -4.93 -6.32
C GLY A 183 -10.87 -6.27 -7.05
N GLU A 184 -10.68 -6.29 -8.37
CA GLU A 184 -10.75 -7.50 -9.20
C GLU A 184 -9.81 -8.62 -8.75
N GLY A 185 -8.61 -8.25 -8.26
CA GLY A 185 -7.64 -9.19 -7.70
C GLY A 185 -8.08 -9.80 -6.36
N MET A 186 -9.13 -9.27 -5.73
CA MET A 186 -9.61 -9.76 -4.43
C MET A 186 -10.90 -10.60 -4.51
N PHE A 187 -11.47 -10.82 -5.70
CA PHE A 187 -12.76 -11.51 -5.86
C PHE A 187 -12.76 -12.93 -5.27
N ARG A 188 -11.64 -13.66 -5.33
CA ARG A 188 -11.52 -14.98 -4.73
C ARG A 188 -11.63 -14.93 -3.21
N LYS A 189 -10.98 -13.94 -2.59
CA LYS A 189 -10.89 -13.78 -1.14
C LYS A 189 -12.09 -13.04 -0.56
N GLU A 190 -12.65 -12.09 -1.32
CA GLU A 190 -13.76 -11.24 -0.91
C GLU A 190 -14.83 -11.15 -2.01
N PRO A 191 -15.65 -12.19 -2.20
CA PRO A 191 -16.67 -12.24 -3.27
C PRO A 191 -17.72 -11.13 -3.22
N SER A 192 -17.89 -10.46 -2.06
CA SER A 192 -18.77 -9.31 -1.91
C SER A 192 -18.39 -8.12 -2.82
N LEU A 193 -17.10 -8.01 -3.19
CA LEU A 193 -16.60 -6.97 -4.11
C LEU A 193 -17.19 -7.10 -5.52
N ILE A 194 -17.58 -8.31 -5.95
CA ILE A 194 -18.21 -8.54 -7.25
C ILE A 194 -19.49 -7.71 -7.39
N LYS A 195 -20.29 -7.62 -6.32
CA LYS A 195 -21.51 -6.80 -6.32
C LYS A 195 -21.19 -5.32 -6.51
N SER A 196 -20.21 -4.80 -5.78
CA SER A 196 -19.77 -3.41 -5.93
C SER A 196 -19.19 -3.13 -7.31
N TRP A 197 -18.48 -4.09 -7.89
CA TRP A 197 -17.93 -4.01 -9.24
C TRP A 197 -19.04 -3.92 -10.31
N ILE A 198 -20.10 -4.72 -10.18
CA ILE A 198 -21.27 -4.68 -11.08
C ILE A 198 -22.02 -3.35 -10.97
N GLU A 199 -22.16 -2.80 -9.76
CA GLU A 199 -22.92 -1.58 -9.50
C GLU A 199 -22.16 -0.31 -9.93
N LYS A 200 -20.86 -0.25 -9.75
CA LYS A 200 -20.06 0.96 -9.93
C LYS A 200 -19.15 0.92 -11.15
N GLY A 201 -18.50 -0.22 -11.40
CA GLY A 201 -17.53 -0.40 -12.47
C GLY A 201 -16.19 0.31 -12.22
N PRO A 202 -15.15 0.00 -13.04
CA PRO A 202 -13.83 0.59 -12.93
C PRO A 202 -13.81 2.12 -13.13
N GLU A 203 -14.65 2.66 -14.01
CA GLU A 203 -14.70 4.10 -14.32
C GLU A 203 -15.05 4.97 -13.10
N TYR A 204 -15.87 4.44 -12.19
CA TYR A 204 -16.18 5.13 -10.95
C TYR A 204 -14.93 5.35 -10.09
N TYR A 205 -14.11 4.31 -9.97
CA TYR A 205 -12.88 4.38 -9.17
C TYR A 205 -11.79 5.18 -9.86
N GLN A 206 -11.68 5.12 -11.19
CA GLN A 206 -10.69 5.86 -11.97
C GLN A 206 -10.70 7.37 -11.64
N ASN A 207 -11.88 7.99 -11.59
CA ASN A 207 -11.99 9.42 -11.28
C ASN A 207 -11.55 9.76 -9.84
N ILE A 208 -11.86 8.89 -8.88
CA ILE A 208 -11.42 9.04 -7.49
C ILE A 208 -9.90 8.91 -7.41
N GLN A 209 -9.33 7.92 -8.07
CA GLN A 209 -7.90 7.63 -8.09
C GLN A 209 -7.10 8.78 -8.70
N ARG A 210 -7.57 9.38 -9.79
CA ARG A 210 -6.96 10.57 -10.41
C ARG A 210 -6.93 11.75 -9.45
N THR A 211 -8.01 11.98 -8.71
CA THR A 211 -8.04 13.03 -7.67
C THR A 211 -7.03 12.75 -6.56
N ILE A 212 -6.90 11.50 -6.11
CA ILE A 212 -5.96 11.11 -5.06
C ILE A 212 -4.52 11.32 -5.51
N ILE A 213 -4.15 10.82 -6.70
CA ILE A 213 -2.76 10.88 -7.18
C ILE A 213 -2.33 12.32 -7.50
N ASP A 214 -3.24 13.17 -8.00
CA ASP A 214 -2.96 14.58 -8.24
C ASP A 214 -2.68 15.33 -6.93
N ASN A 215 -3.45 15.07 -5.87
CA ASN A 215 -3.17 15.65 -4.56
C ASN A 215 -1.89 15.11 -3.93
N ALA A 216 -1.55 13.85 -4.17
CA ALA A 216 -0.28 13.27 -3.75
C ALA A 216 0.92 13.98 -4.43
N TYR A 217 0.81 14.31 -5.71
CA TYR A 217 1.84 15.08 -6.43
C TYR A 217 2.12 16.46 -5.81
N GLU A 218 1.08 17.18 -5.38
CA GLU A 218 1.24 18.48 -4.72
C GLU A 218 1.99 18.37 -3.39
N MET A 219 1.86 17.23 -2.71
CA MET A 219 2.52 16.96 -1.44
C MET A 219 3.95 16.39 -1.60
N LEU A 220 4.28 15.87 -2.78
CA LEU A 220 5.58 15.24 -3.05
C LEU A 220 6.65 16.30 -3.31
N CYS A 221 7.75 16.26 -2.55
CA CYS A 221 8.89 17.14 -2.77
C CYS A 221 9.64 16.79 -4.07
N GLU A 222 10.46 17.71 -4.56
CA GLU A 222 11.39 17.45 -5.66
C GLU A 222 12.31 16.28 -5.32
N GLY A 223 12.61 15.43 -6.29
CA GLY A 223 13.38 14.19 -6.09
C GLY A 223 12.66 13.09 -5.33
N GLY A 224 11.44 13.35 -4.85
CA GLY A 224 10.63 12.38 -4.09
C GLY A 224 10.10 11.23 -4.93
N LEU A 225 9.70 10.14 -4.24
CA LEU A 225 9.15 8.94 -4.85
C LEU A 225 7.67 8.75 -4.47
N LEU A 226 6.85 8.39 -5.45
CA LEU A 226 5.45 8.06 -5.30
C LEU A 226 5.21 6.63 -5.80
N MET A 227 4.72 5.75 -4.94
CA MET A 227 4.22 4.43 -5.28
C MET A 227 2.71 4.50 -5.44
N TYR A 228 2.21 4.27 -6.64
CA TYR A 228 0.80 4.04 -6.92
C TYR A 228 0.53 2.55 -6.94
N SER A 229 -0.55 2.10 -6.30
CA SER A 229 -0.95 0.69 -6.32
C SER A 229 -2.46 0.49 -6.24
N THR A 230 -2.91 -0.61 -6.81
CA THR A 230 -4.29 -1.10 -6.76
C THR A 230 -4.31 -2.62 -6.57
N CYS A 231 -5.43 -3.15 -6.12
CA CYS A 231 -5.69 -4.60 -6.14
C CYS A 231 -6.67 -4.98 -7.28
N THR A 232 -6.58 -4.29 -8.42
CA THR A 232 -7.37 -4.61 -9.62
C THR A 232 -6.47 -4.98 -10.80
N PHE A 233 -7.08 -5.41 -11.90
CA PHE A 233 -6.40 -5.72 -13.16
C PHE A 233 -6.86 -4.81 -14.31
N ASN A 234 -7.74 -3.86 -14.03
CA ASN A 234 -8.36 -3.03 -15.05
C ASN A 234 -7.43 -1.91 -15.52
N GLU A 235 -7.13 -1.87 -16.83
CA GLU A 235 -6.26 -0.85 -17.42
C GLU A 235 -6.72 0.58 -17.12
N LYS A 236 -8.04 0.82 -16.98
CA LYS A 236 -8.57 2.14 -16.64
C LYS A 236 -8.11 2.64 -15.28
N GLU A 237 -8.05 1.73 -14.31
CA GLU A 237 -7.61 2.05 -12.94
C GLU A 237 -6.09 1.99 -12.78
N ASP A 238 -5.41 1.31 -13.68
CA ASP A 238 -3.99 1.01 -13.65
C ASP A 238 -3.23 1.92 -14.64
N GLU A 239 -2.90 1.42 -15.83
CA GLU A 239 -2.03 2.13 -16.78
C GLU A 239 -2.63 3.42 -17.33
N GLU A 240 -3.95 3.49 -17.56
CA GLU A 240 -4.56 4.73 -18.04
C GLU A 240 -4.43 5.87 -17.01
N ASN A 241 -4.49 5.53 -15.70
CA ASN A 241 -4.25 6.51 -14.65
C ASN A 241 -2.78 6.97 -14.61
N ILE A 242 -1.84 6.05 -14.81
CA ILE A 242 -0.42 6.41 -14.88
C ILE A 242 -0.12 7.24 -16.13
N ALA A 243 -0.69 6.87 -17.28
CA ALA A 243 -0.57 7.65 -18.52
C ALA A 243 -1.13 9.07 -18.35
N TYR A 244 -2.34 9.21 -17.78
CA TYR A 244 -2.94 10.49 -17.44
C TYR A 244 -2.03 11.33 -16.54
N PHE A 245 -1.50 10.71 -15.50
CA PHE A 245 -0.66 11.39 -14.52
C PHE A 245 0.66 11.89 -15.12
N LEU A 246 1.33 11.07 -15.92
CA LEU A 246 2.58 11.45 -16.63
C LEU A 246 2.34 12.48 -17.75
N ASP A 247 1.15 12.49 -18.36
CA ASP A 247 0.78 13.51 -19.31
C ASP A 247 0.55 14.87 -18.65
N LYS A 248 -0.09 14.88 -17.50
CA LYS A 248 -0.40 16.08 -16.71
C LYS A 248 0.83 16.67 -16.02
N HIS A 249 1.70 15.83 -15.44
CA HIS A 249 2.84 16.22 -14.60
C HIS A 249 4.17 15.87 -15.31
N LYS A 250 4.66 16.78 -16.16
CA LYS A 250 5.84 16.55 -17.04
C LYS A 250 7.18 16.47 -16.30
N ASP A 251 7.20 16.80 -15.03
CA ASP A 251 8.32 16.64 -14.11
C ASP A 251 8.30 15.30 -13.36
N MET A 252 7.31 14.45 -13.63
CA MET A 252 7.26 13.07 -13.13
C MET A 252 7.80 12.10 -14.18
N GLU A 253 8.46 11.07 -13.71
CA GLU A 253 8.96 9.96 -14.53
C GLU A 253 8.63 8.62 -13.91
N LEU A 254 8.28 7.62 -14.72
CA LEU A 254 8.11 6.24 -14.30
C LEU A 254 9.48 5.57 -14.19
N ILE A 255 9.80 5.03 -13.02
CA ILE A 255 11.06 4.33 -12.76
C ILE A 255 10.84 2.84 -12.53
N ASP A 256 11.91 2.05 -12.63
CA ASP A 256 11.83 0.61 -12.45
C ASP A 256 11.58 0.24 -10.98
N ILE A 257 10.75 -0.80 -10.78
CA ILE A 257 10.56 -1.46 -9.50
C ILE A 257 11.48 -2.66 -9.46
N GLU A 258 12.10 -2.92 -8.30
CA GLU A 258 12.92 -4.13 -8.11
C GLU A 258 12.13 -5.38 -8.52
N GLY A 259 12.67 -6.09 -9.51
CA GLY A 259 11.99 -7.20 -10.17
C GLY A 259 11.93 -8.47 -9.34
N TYR A 260 10.99 -9.33 -9.72
CA TYR A 260 10.88 -10.70 -9.25
C TYR A 260 10.36 -11.59 -10.39
N GLU A 261 10.82 -12.84 -10.46
CA GLU A 261 10.28 -13.84 -11.38
C GLU A 261 8.77 -14.03 -11.15
N GLY A 262 7.97 -13.85 -12.18
CA GLY A 262 6.50 -13.86 -12.09
C GLY A 262 5.85 -12.47 -12.12
N PHE A 263 6.62 -11.38 -12.00
CA PHE A 263 6.10 -10.06 -12.34
C PHE A 263 5.82 -9.98 -13.82
N SER A 264 4.67 -9.42 -14.16
CA SER A 264 4.32 -9.07 -15.55
C SER A 264 4.50 -7.57 -15.74
N ASN A 265 4.96 -7.19 -16.91
CA ASN A 265 5.10 -5.77 -17.27
C ASN A 265 3.72 -5.12 -17.40
N GLY A 266 3.68 -3.79 -17.17
CA GLY A 266 2.52 -2.99 -17.51
C GLY A 266 2.26 -2.94 -19.00
N ARG A 267 1.05 -2.53 -19.35
CA ARG A 267 0.51 -2.42 -20.71
C ARG A 267 0.60 -0.97 -21.22
N LEU A 268 0.00 -0.71 -22.37
CA LEU A 268 -0.05 0.63 -23.01
C LEU A 268 1.32 1.31 -23.16
N GLY A 269 2.39 0.50 -23.32
CA GLY A 269 3.76 1.00 -23.42
C GLY A 269 4.42 1.36 -22.07
N LEU A 270 3.71 1.23 -20.95
CA LEU A 270 4.22 1.51 -19.60
C LEU A 270 4.90 0.28 -18.98
N THR A 271 5.92 -0.25 -19.64
CA THR A 271 6.57 -1.53 -19.32
C THR A 271 7.26 -1.57 -17.94
N LYS A 272 7.50 -0.42 -17.31
CA LYS A 272 8.04 -0.32 -15.95
C LYS A 272 6.98 -0.45 -14.85
N CYS A 273 5.69 -0.38 -15.19
CA CYS A 273 4.64 -0.79 -14.28
C CYS A 273 4.71 -2.30 -14.06
N VAL A 274 4.31 -2.75 -12.89
CA VAL A 274 4.31 -4.17 -12.50
C VAL A 274 2.89 -4.64 -12.27
N ARG A 275 2.54 -5.76 -12.90
CA ARG A 275 1.31 -6.51 -12.66
C ARG A 275 1.63 -7.84 -12.00
N VAL A 276 0.88 -8.17 -10.97
CA VAL A 276 0.97 -9.41 -10.21
C VAL A 276 -0.30 -10.21 -10.44
N PHE A 277 -0.16 -11.44 -10.94
CA PHE A 277 -1.30 -12.31 -11.22
C PHE A 277 -1.23 -13.61 -10.41
N PRO A 278 -2.37 -14.15 -9.91
CA PRO A 278 -2.40 -15.33 -9.05
C PRO A 278 -2.00 -16.64 -9.74
N HIS A 279 -1.96 -16.68 -11.07
CA HIS A 279 -1.48 -17.84 -11.82
C HIS A 279 0.04 -17.86 -12.00
N LYS A 280 0.73 -16.74 -11.76
CA LYS A 280 2.18 -16.60 -11.90
C LYS A 280 2.93 -16.66 -10.58
N MET A 281 2.28 -16.22 -9.50
CA MET A 281 2.95 -16.15 -8.20
C MET A 281 1.96 -16.24 -7.03
N ILE A 282 2.51 -16.39 -5.83
CA ILE A 282 1.75 -16.45 -4.58
C ILE A 282 1.03 -15.12 -4.35
N GLY A 283 -0.28 -15.16 -4.18
CA GLY A 283 -1.11 -13.99 -3.90
C GLY A 283 -2.38 -13.93 -4.73
N GLU A 284 -3.16 -12.87 -4.53
CA GLU A 284 -4.45 -12.64 -5.19
C GLU A 284 -4.29 -11.78 -6.45
N GLY A 285 -3.46 -10.76 -6.39
CA GLY A 285 -3.17 -9.87 -7.51
C GLY A 285 -2.99 -8.41 -7.09
N HIS A 286 -2.11 -7.73 -7.81
CA HIS A 286 -1.79 -6.32 -7.54
C HIS A 286 -1.24 -5.62 -8.78
N PHE A 287 -1.39 -4.29 -8.82
CA PHE A 287 -0.72 -3.41 -9.76
C PHE A 287 0.15 -2.41 -9.00
N MET A 288 1.32 -2.09 -9.55
CA MET A 288 2.24 -1.10 -8.97
C MET A 288 2.91 -0.25 -10.05
N ALA A 289 3.04 1.04 -9.75
CA ALA A 289 3.83 1.98 -10.54
C ALA A 289 4.65 2.86 -9.60
N LEU A 290 5.97 2.87 -9.78
CA LEU A 290 6.88 3.72 -9.01
C LEU A 290 7.26 4.94 -9.83
N LEU A 291 6.93 6.10 -9.31
CA LEU A 291 7.07 7.40 -9.96
C LEU A 291 8.07 8.26 -9.20
N LYS A 292 8.90 9.01 -9.91
CA LYS A 292 9.88 9.93 -9.34
C LYS A 292 9.63 11.34 -9.84
N LYS A 293 9.60 12.31 -8.93
CA LYS A 293 9.57 13.73 -9.27
C LYS A 293 10.99 14.21 -9.59
N LYS A 294 11.18 14.93 -10.69
CA LYS A 294 12.48 15.51 -11.06
C LYS A 294 12.97 16.48 -9.99
N GLY A 295 14.28 16.69 -9.92
CA GLY A 295 14.91 17.53 -8.92
C GLY A 295 15.66 16.73 -7.87
N GLU A 296 16.14 17.41 -6.84
CA GLU A 296 16.87 16.83 -5.73
C GLU A 296 16.08 16.97 -4.42
N CYS A 297 15.86 15.85 -3.75
CA CYS A 297 15.26 15.87 -2.43
C CYS A 297 16.24 16.41 -1.41
N VAL A 298 15.90 17.51 -0.77
CA VAL A 298 16.64 17.99 0.39
C VAL A 298 16.36 17.03 1.54
N LYS A 299 17.33 16.14 1.84
CA LYS A 299 17.28 15.31 3.04
C LYS A 299 17.29 16.22 4.27
N CYS A 300 16.40 15.97 5.21
CA CYS A 300 16.52 16.61 6.52
C CYS A 300 17.76 16.02 7.21
N ASP A 301 18.64 16.88 7.73
CA ASP A 301 19.80 16.47 8.52
C ASP A 301 19.35 15.55 9.65
N GLU A 302 20.11 14.47 9.86
CA GLU A 302 19.83 13.38 10.82
C GLU A 302 19.75 13.81 12.30
N GLY A 303 19.66 15.08 12.60
CA GLY A 303 19.90 15.51 13.96
C GLY A 303 18.80 16.28 14.68
N ASN A 304 18.03 17.17 14.05
CA ASN A 304 17.30 18.13 14.89
C ASN A 304 16.03 18.78 14.33
N ASP A 305 15.62 18.64 13.09
CA ASP A 305 14.57 19.52 12.54
C ASP A 305 13.14 18.94 12.46
N PHE A 306 12.95 17.70 12.85
CA PHE A 306 11.64 17.19 13.18
C PHE A 306 11.37 17.23 14.68
N ALA A 307 11.45 18.44 15.25
CA ALA A 307 10.81 18.62 16.53
C ALA A 307 9.33 18.21 16.37
N PRO A 308 8.83 17.28 17.19
CA PRO A 308 7.42 16.97 17.28
C PRO A 308 6.54 18.25 17.28
N SER A 309 7.08 19.35 17.78
CA SER A 309 6.48 20.68 17.80
C SER A 309 6.06 21.24 16.44
N LYS A 310 6.78 20.98 15.34
CA LYS A 310 6.39 21.51 14.01
C LYS A 310 5.24 20.72 13.42
N ILE A 311 5.25 19.38 13.55
CA ILE A 311 4.16 18.52 13.10
C ILE A 311 2.95 18.71 14.00
N VAL A 312 3.13 18.78 15.32
CA VAL A 312 2.10 19.13 16.29
C VAL A 312 1.54 20.53 16.00
N SER A 313 2.37 21.51 15.66
CA SER A 313 1.92 22.86 15.27
C SER A 313 1.07 22.85 13.99
N ILE A 314 1.46 22.04 12.99
CA ILE A 314 0.67 21.87 11.76
C ILE A 314 -0.66 21.15 12.08
N ALA A 315 -0.60 20.04 12.84
CA ALA A 315 -1.76 19.30 13.26
C ALA A 315 -2.75 20.15 14.07
N LEU A 316 -2.25 20.98 14.97
CA LEU A 316 -3.04 21.92 15.77
C LEU A 316 -3.70 22.98 14.90
N LYS A 317 -3.00 23.53 13.91
CA LYS A 317 -3.59 24.44 12.90
C LYS A 317 -4.66 23.73 12.07
N MET A 318 -4.51 22.42 11.83
CA MET A 318 -5.50 21.61 11.09
C MET A 318 -6.76 21.35 11.88
N THR A 319 -6.66 21.06 13.17
CA THR A 319 -7.79 20.66 14.01
C THR A 319 -8.47 21.84 14.71
N GLY A 320 -7.84 23.02 14.72
CA GLY A 320 -8.31 24.18 15.52
C GLY A 320 -8.20 23.96 17.04
N LYS A 321 -7.58 22.84 17.48
CA LYS A 321 -7.44 22.49 18.89
C LYS A 321 -6.12 23.03 19.49
N LYS A 322 -6.11 23.25 20.80
CA LYS A 322 -4.89 23.60 21.53
C LYS A 322 -4.10 22.35 21.94
N VAL A 323 -2.79 22.48 22.15
CA VAL A 323 -1.87 21.36 22.51
C VAL A 323 -2.40 20.50 23.67
N ASN A 324 -3.10 21.11 24.63
CA ASN A 324 -3.63 20.41 25.81
C ASN A 324 -4.86 19.54 25.55
N GLU A 325 -5.40 19.54 24.32
CA GLU A 325 -6.60 18.78 23.93
C GLU A 325 -6.25 17.53 23.09
N ILE A 326 -4.97 17.34 22.80
CA ILE A 326 -4.45 16.14 22.13
C ILE A 326 -3.82 15.28 23.21
N ALA A 327 -4.47 14.19 23.58
CA ALA A 327 -3.87 13.20 24.46
C ALA A 327 -2.64 12.60 23.74
N ILE A 328 -1.48 12.71 24.38
CA ILE A 328 -0.24 12.05 24.00
C ILE A 328 -0.33 10.59 24.45
#